data_945c91b1a81a9ffe7ebb14ff0d4ab53e
#
_entry.id   945c91b1a81a9ffe7ebb14ff0d4ab53e
#
_cell.length_a   1.000
_cell.length_b   1.000
_cell.length_c   1.000
_cell.angle_alpha   90.00
_cell.angle_beta   90.00
_cell.angle_gamma   90.00
#
_symmetry.space_group_name_H-M   'P 1'
#
loop_
_entity.id
_entity.type
_entity.pdbx_description
1 polymer ?
#
loop_
_entity_poly.entity_id
_entity_poly.type
_entity_poly.pdbx_seq_one_letter_code
_entity_poly.pdbx_strand_id
1 'polypeptide(L)'
;MRLSVVVPTFNEALHIEDTVSAALCIGDEVIVADGGSADETAELASAAGGHVVTSAKGRGAQLNVGAECAAGDVLLFLHADARLPAEARVAIGRALVDPEVGGGNFLLRFEPCTHWGRVFGWANDVRRRQLGIYYGDSAIFVRRRVFDALGGYSPLPILEDFDFVRRLERSVHTVYIRDVSVSASSRRFAHTPVRTLCAWGIVQGLYSLGVPPWALAKLYPDAR
;
A
#
# COMPACT_ATOMS: atom_id res chain seq x y z
N MET A 1 -19.33 -5.90 7.78
CA MET A 1 -17.90 -5.56 7.55
C MET A 1 -17.78 -4.05 7.51
N ARG A 2 -17.11 -3.50 8.48
CA ARG A 2 -16.69 -2.08 8.50
C ARG A 2 -15.27 -2.00 7.92
N LEU A 3 -15.06 -1.19 6.88
CA LEU A 3 -13.80 -1.05 6.16
C LEU A 3 -13.18 0.31 6.43
N SER A 4 -11.98 0.34 7.01
CA SER A 4 -11.19 1.56 7.16
C SER A 4 -10.11 1.61 6.08
N VAL A 5 -10.03 2.71 5.35
CA VAL A 5 -8.94 2.96 4.41
C VAL A 5 -7.86 3.79 5.12
N VAL A 6 -6.63 3.31 5.12
CA VAL A 6 -5.48 3.99 5.73
C VAL A 6 -4.54 4.47 4.63
N VAL A 7 -4.28 5.78 4.58
CA VAL A 7 -3.49 6.44 3.54
C VAL A 7 -2.28 7.11 4.19
N PRO A 8 -1.06 6.58 4.04
CA PRO A 8 0.15 7.26 4.51
C PRO A 8 0.52 8.38 3.55
N THR A 9 0.79 9.59 4.05
CA THR A 9 1.09 10.77 3.24
C THR A 9 2.33 11.51 3.71
N PHE A 10 3.07 12.08 2.75
CA PHE A 10 4.14 13.04 2.99
C PHE A 10 4.38 13.88 1.74
N ASN A 11 3.96 15.17 1.77
CA ASN A 11 4.04 16.10 0.64
C ASN A 11 3.35 15.55 -0.62
N GLU A 12 2.07 15.23 -0.53
CA GLU A 12 1.22 14.68 -1.60
C GLU A 12 0.02 15.60 -1.94
N ALA A 13 0.16 16.92 -1.74
CA ALA A 13 -0.89 17.91 -2.01
C ALA A 13 -1.52 17.78 -3.40
N LEU A 14 -0.74 17.35 -4.41
CA LEU A 14 -1.21 17.18 -5.78
C LEU A 14 -2.21 16.02 -5.99
N HIS A 15 -2.26 15.07 -5.06
CA HIS A 15 -3.01 13.81 -5.27
C HIS A 15 -3.98 13.49 -4.15
N ILE A 16 -3.73 14.03 -2.94
CA ILE A 16 -4.40 13.58 -1.73
C ILE A 16 -5.92 13.80 -1.75
N GLU A 17 -6.40 14.93 -2.27
CA GLU A 17 -7.83 15.25 -2.36
C GLU A 17 -8.59 14.20 -3.17
N ASP A 18 -8.10 13.90 -4.37
CA ASP A 18 -8.67 12.89 -5.25
C ASP A 18 -8.61 11.48 -4.64
N THR A 19 -7.49 11.17 -3.96
CA THR A 19 -7.32 9.86 -3.31
C THR A 19 -8.27 9.66 -2.16
N VAL A 20 -8.44 10.67 -1.29
CA VAL A 20 -9.39 10.63 -0.17
C VAL A 20 -10.82 10.54 -0.68
N SER A 21 -11.19 11.36 -1.67
CA SER A 21 -12.53 11.34 -2.27
C SER A 21 -12.87 9.97 -2.86
N ALA A 22 -11.95 9.37 -3.60
CA ALA A 22 -12.13 8.02 -4.14
C ALA A 22 -12.19 6.95 -3.03
N ALA A 23 -11.37 7.07 -1.98
CA ALA A 23 -11.34 6.14 -0.87
C ALA A 23 -12.62 6.16 -0.02
N LEU A 24 -13.28 7.33 0.12
CA LEU A 24 -14.57 7.47 0.79
C LEU A 24 -15.72 6.74 0.06
N CYS A 25 -15.59 6.53 -1.25
CA CYS A 25 -16.56 5.72 -2.00
C CYS A 25 -16.46 4.21 -1.68
N ILE A 26 -15.35 3.78 -1.06
CA ILE A 26 -15.04 2.37 -0.78
C ILE A 26 -15.15 2.07 0.71
N GLY A 27 -14.51 2.91 1.54
CA GLY A 27 -14.39 2.77 2.99
C GLY A 27 -15.58 3.37 3.75
N ASP A 28 -15.78 2.90 4.97
CA ASP A 28 -16.68 3.54 5.92
C ASP A 28 -16.02 4.74 6.63
N GLU A 29 -14.67 4.81 6.52
CA GLU A 29 -13.84 5.92 6.97
C GLU A 29 -12.51 5.91 6.22
N VAL A 30 -11.87 7.07 6.14
CA VAL A 30 -10.53 7.24 5.57
C VAL A 30 -9.65 7.92 6.61
N ILE A 31 -8.59 7.23 7.03
CA ILE A 31 -7.58 7.75 7.96
C ILE A 31 -6.35 8.14 7.13
N VAL A 32 -6.00 9.41 7.16
CA VAL A 32 -4.82 9.95 6.48
C VAL A 32 -3.72 10.15 7.52
N ALA A 33 -2.71 9.29 7.49
CA ALA A 33 -1.59 9.34 8.41
C ALA A 33 -0.46 10.22 7.82
N ASP A 34 -0.42 11.48 8.25
CA ASP A 34 0.54 12.46 7.75
C ASP A 34 1.88 12.39 8.48
N GLY A 35 2.96 12.23 7.74
CA GLY A 35 4.33 12.12 8.22
C GLY A 35 5.03 13.47 8.45
N GLY A 36 4.27 14.56 8.68
CA GLY A 36 4.77 15.92 8.86
C GLY A 36 5.00 16.61 7.51
N SER A 37 4.00 16.62 6.64
CA SER A 37 4.03 17.35 5.37
C SER A 37 4.28 18.84 5.60
N ALA A 38 5.01 19.46 4.69
CA ALA A 38 5.31 20.89 4.70
C ALA A 38 4.45 21.68 3.69
N ASP A 39 3.68 20.96 2.87
CA ASP A 39 2.72 21.49 1.90
C ASP A 39 1.28 21.37 2.43
N GLU A 40 0.30 21.71 1.62
CA GLU A 40 -1.13 21.70 1.96
C GLU A 40 -1.77 20.28 2.04
N THR A 41 -0.96 19.22 2.13
CA THR A 41 -1.45 17.83 2.13
C THR A 41 -2.48 17.57 3.23
N ALA A 42 -2.21 17.99 4.48
CA ALA A 42 -3.08 17.72 5.61
C ALA A 42 -4.40 18.48 5.51
N GLU A 43 -4.35 19.74 5.10
CA GLU A 43 -5.50 20.61 4.90
C GLU A 43 -6.41 20.07 3.79
N LEU A 44 -5.85 19.70 2.64
CA LEU A 44 -6.58 19.15 1.51
C LEU A 44 -7.21 17.79 1.85
N ALA A 45 -6.48 16.93 2.56
CA ALA A 45 -7.00 15.65 3.02
C ALA A 45 -8.21 15.82 3.96
N SER A 46 -8.11 16.75 4.90
CA SER A 46 -9.21 17.07 5.83
C SER A 46 -10.40 17.67 5.10
N ALA A 47 -10.18 18.61 4.17
CA ALA A 47 -11.23 19.23 3.37
C ALA A 47 -11.97 18.20 2.49
N ALA A 48 -11.27 17.17 2.00
CA ALA A 48 -11.85 16.06 1.26
C ALA A 48 -12.64 15.07 2.13
N GLY A 49 -12.66 15.24 3.46
CA GLY A 49 -13.39 14.40 4.41
C GLY A 49 -12.57 13.26 5.04
N GLY A 50 -11.25 13.26 4.86
CA GLY A 50 -10.34 12.34 5.53
C GLY A 50 -10.12 12.72 7.00
N HIS A 51 -10.00 11.73 7.87
CA HIS A 51 -9.56 11.93 9.26
C HIS A 51 -8.02 11.96 9.27
N VAL A 52 -7.45 13.16 9.40
CA VAL A 52 -5.98 13.35 9.39
C VAL A 52 -5.42 13.09 10.79
N VAL A 53 -4.40 12.26 10.87
CA VAL A 53 -3.64 11.97 12.08
C VAL A 53 -2.15 12.21 11.83
N THR A 54 -1.46 12.83 12.78
CA THR A 54 -0.02 13.08 12.67
C THR A 54 0.77 11.85 13.10
N SER A 55 1.80 11.52 12.34
CA SER A 55 2.72 10.41 12.62
C SER A 55 4.17 10.86 12.47
N ALA A 56 5.09 10.11 13.06
CA ALA A 56 6.48 10.21 12.68
C ALA A 56 6.65 9.84 11.19
N LYS A 57 7.60 10.49 10.53
CA LYS A 57 7.95 10.18 9.14
C LYS A 57 8.45 8.75 9.03
N GLY A 58 7.88 8.03 8.08
CA GLY A 58 8.21 6.64 7.78
C GLY A 58 6.95 5.84 7.52
N ARG A 59 6.85 5.23 6.33
CA ARG A 59 5.62 4.61 5.83
C ARG A 59 5.06 3.56 6.79
N GLY A 60 5.91 2.69 7.39
CA GLY A 60 5.48 1.71 8.38
C GLY A 60 4.87 2.35 9.63
N ALA A 61 5.49 3.43 10.15
CA ALA A 61 4.96 4.17 11.30
C ALA A 61 3.62 4.82 10.99
N GLN A 62 3.51 5.48 9.84
CA GLN A 62 2.27 6.11 9.38
C GLN A 62 1.13 5.08 9.23
N LEU A 63 1.42 3.92 8.62
CA LEU A 63 0.43 2.85 8.45
C LEU A 63 -0.03 2.28 9.79
N ASN A 64 0.87 2.14 10.77
CA ASN A 64 0.52 1.68 12.12
C ASN A 64 -0.35 2.71 12.86
N VAL A 65 0.05 3.99 12.88
CA VAL A 65 -0.74 5.05 13.52
C VAL A 65 -2.11 5.17 12.87
N GLY A 66 -2.19 5.10 11.54
CA GLY A 66 -3.46 5.10 10.84
C GLY A 66 -4.34 3.90 11.18
N ALA A 67 -3.75 2.71 11.32
CA ALA A 67 -4.45 1.51 11.74
C ALA A 67 -4.95 1.57 13.19
N GLU A 68 -4.18 2.17 14.11
CA GLU A 68 -4.56 2.39 15.51
C GLU A 68 -5.78 3.31 15.63
N CYS A 69 -5.85 4.37 14.80
CA CYS A 69 -6.97 5.32 14.77
C CYS A 69 -8.20 4.79 14.03
N ALA A 70 -8.06 3.76 13.22
CA ALA A 70 -9.13 3.18 12.44
C ALA A 70 -10.06 2.31 13.31
N ALA A 71 -11.37 2.29 13.01
CA ALA A 71 -12.38 1.54 13.78
C ALA A 71 -12.97 0.33 13.00
N GLY A 72 -12.48 0.07 11.77
CA GLY A 72 -13.00 -0.99 10.92
C GLY A 72 -12.52 -2.38 11.29
N ASP A 73 -13.32 -3.39 10.95
CA ASP A 73 -12.97 -4.81 11.09
C ASP A 73 -11.94 -5.26 10.05
N VAL A 74 -11.85 -4.49 8.96
CA VAL A 74 -10.93 -4.69 7.85
C VAL A 74 -10.19 -3.40 7.60
N LEU A 75 -8.88 -3.48 7.45
CA LEU A 75 -7.98 -2.39 7.07
C LEU A 75 -7.62 -2.52 5.59
N LEU A 76 -7.70 -1.43 4.85
CA LEU A 76 -7.21 -1.32 3.48
C LEU A 76 -6.12 -0.25 3.45
N PHE A 77 -4.91 -0.64 3.15
CA PHE A 77 -3.77 0.27 3.02
C PHE A 77 -3.63 0.73 1.57
N LEU A 78 -3.76 2.02 1.34
CA LEU A 78 -3.77 2.63 0.00
C LEU A 78 -2.74 3.76 -0.07
N HIS A 79 -1.90 3.78 -1.10
CA HIS A 79 -0.94 4.88 -1.29
C HIS A 79 -1.65 6.19 -1.68
N ALA A 80 -1.06 7.32 -1.33
CA ALA A 80 -1.62 8.66 -1.59
C ALA A 80 -1.72 9.02 -3.09
N ASP A 81 -1.07 8.26 -3.96
CA ASP A 81 -1.11 8.40 -5.42
C ASP A 81 -1.77 7.19 -6.13
N ALA A 82 -2.54 6.41 -5.36
CA ALA A 82 -3.24 5.23 -5.85
C ALA A 82 -4.76 5.39 -5.74
N ARG A 83 -5.49 4.71 -6.64
CA ARG A 83 -6.96 4.74 -6.68
C ARG A 83 -7.52 3.34 -6.86
N LEU A 84 -8.60 3.08 -6.16
CA LEU A 84 -9.43 1.88 -6.33
C LEU A 84 -10.84 2.30 -6.79
N PRO A 85 -11.46 1.56 -7.70
CA PRO A 85 -12.85 1.79 -8.07
C PRO A 85 -13.80 1.31 -6.97
N ALA A 86 -15.04 1.80 -6.98
CA ALA A 86 -16.05 1.50 -5.95
C ALA A 86 -16.35 0.00 -5.80
N GLU A 87 -16.17 -0.79 -6.85
CA GLU A 87 -16.31 -2.24 -6.87
C GLU A 87 -15.33 -2.95 -5.92
N ALA A 88 -14.24 -2.29 -5.54
CA ALA A 88 -13.25 -2.85 -4.62
C ALA A 88 -13.86 -3.25 -3.28
N ARG A 89 -14.83 -2.48 -2.73
CA ARG A 89 -15.54 -2.83 -1.51
C ARG A 89 -16.27 -4.18 -1.62
N VAL A 90 -16.97 -4.38 -2.72
CA VAL A 90 -17.69 -5.63 -2.99
C VAL A 90 -16.71 -6.80 -3.16
N ALA A 91 -15.61 -6.57 -3.87
CA ALA A 91 -14.60 -7.57 -4.10
C ALA A 91 -13.89 -8.01 -2.79
N ILE A 92 -13.57 -7.06 -1.90
CA ILE A 92 -13.06 -7.37 -0.54
C ILE A 92 -14.10 -8.17 0.24
N GLY A 93 -15.37 -7.71 0.25
CA GLY A 93 -16.45 -8.41 0.96
C GLY A 93 -16.60 -9.85 0.50
N ARG A 94 -16.58 -10.10 -0.81
CA ARG A 94 -16.64 -11.42 -1.43
C ARG A 94 -15.43 -12.29 -1.04
N ALA A 95 -14.22 -11.74 -1.07
CA ALA A 95 -12.99 -12.43 -0.69
C ALA A 95 -13.01 -12.85 0.79
N LEU A 96 -13.59 -12.04 1.64
CA LEU A 96 -13.64 -12.27 3.09
C LEU A 96 -14.90 -13.06 3.57
N VAL A 97 -15.70 -13.61 2.67
CA VAL A 97 -16.77 -14.56 3.04
C VAL A 97 -16.16 -15.82 3.65
N ASP A 98 -15.04 -16.27 3.10
CA ASP A 98 -14.26 -17.38 3.68
C ASP A 98 -13.54 -16.89 4.95
N PRO A 99 -13.82 -17.46 6.13
CA PRO A 99 -13.19 -17.07 7.40
C PRO A 99 -11.69 -17.37 7.45
N GLU A 100 -11.18 -18.30 6.64
CA GLU A 100 -9.76 -18.64 6.54
C GLU A 100 -8.95 -17.57 5.82
N VAL A 101 -9.60 -16.76 4.97
CA VAL A 101 -8.95 -15.64 4.30
C VAL A 101 -8.71 -14.50 5.28
N GLY A 102 -7.45 -14.23 5.57
CA GLY A 102 -7.03 -13.17 6.48
C GLY A 102 -6.77 -11.83 5.82
N GLY A 103 -6.57 -11.80 4.50
CA GLY A 103 -6.28 -10.58 3.75
C GLY A 103 -5.98 -10.85 2.28
N GLY A 104 -5.41 -9.86 1.60
CA GLY A 104 -5.05 -9.99 0.19
C GLY A 104 -4.64 -8.65 -0.44
N ASN A 105 -4.60 -8.63 -1.75
CA ASN A 105 -4.26 -7.47 -2.53
C ASN A 105 -4.97 -7.46 -3.89
N PHE A 106 -4.84 -6.35 -4.62
CA PHE A 106 -5.46 -6.17 -5.95
C PHE A 106 -4.43 -6.28 -7.07
N LEU A 107 -4.93 -6.52 -8.29
CA LEU A 107 -4.15 -6.37 -9.51
C LEU A 107 -3.68 -4.92 -9.65
N LEU A 108 -2.37 -4.73 -9.78
CA LEU A 108 -1.76 -3.41 -9.92
C LEU A 108 -1.70 -3.01 -11.40
N ARG A 109 -2.16 -1.80 -11.71
CA ARG A 109 -1.99 -1.12 -12.98
C ARG A 109 -1.32 0.23 -12.77
N PHE A 110 -0.54 0.68 -13.74
CA PHE A 110 0.13 1.98 -13.67
C PHE A 110 -0.50 2.98 -14.62
N GLU A 111 -0.70 4.21 -14.14
CA GLU A 111 -1.22 5.33 -14.90
C GLU A 111 -0.22 6.50 -14.93
N PRO A 112 -0.04 7.14 -16.12
CA PRO A 112 -0.62 6.77 -17.42
C PRO A 112 -0.13 5.40 -17.92
N CYS A 113 -0.96 4.72 -18.73
CA CYS A 113 -0.69 3.39 -19.25
C CYS A 113 0.40 3.42 -20.34
N THR A 114 1.65 3.54 -19.92
CA THR A 114 2.82 3.51 -20.81
C THR A 114 3.25 2.08 -21.12
N HIS A 115 4.17 1.90 -22.10
CA HIS A 115 4.79 0.59 -22.35
C HIS A 115 5.43 0.02 -21.08
N TRP A 116 6.22 0.82 -20.37
CA TRP A 116 6.86 0.41 -19.11
C TRP A 116 5.85 0.16 -17.99
N GLY A 117 4.78 0.95 -17.89
CA GLY A 117 3.69 0.69 -16.94
C GLY A 117 3.06 -0.68 -17.14
N ARG A 118 2.88 -1.13 -18.40
CA ARG A 118 2.41 -2.49 -18.71
C ARG A 118 3.42 -3.57 -18.32
N VAL A 119 4.71 -3.34 -18.60
CA VAL A 119 5.79 -4.28 -18.22
C VAL A 119 5.87 -4.43 -16.71
N PHE A 120 5.88 -3.34 -15.95
CA PHE A 120 5.90 -3.39 -14.48
C PHE A 120 4.63 -4.02 -13.91
N GLY A 121 3.45 -3.69 -14.44
CA GLY A 121 2.19 -4.32 -14.03
C GLY A 121 2.18 -5.82 -14.28
N TRP A 122 2.62 -6.26 -15.46
CA TRP A 122 2.77 -7.68 -15.78
C TRP A 122 3.77 -8.38 -14.86
N ALA A 123 4.94 -7.78 -14.62
CA ALA A 123 5.95 -8.34 -13.71
C ALA A 123 5.41 -8.49 -12.28
N ASN A 124 4.62 -7.52 -11.77
CA ASN A 124 3.94 -7.62 -10.49
C ASN A 124 2.90 -8.76 -10.48
N ASP A 125 2.08 -8.88 -11.52
CA ASP A 125 1.07 -9.97 -11.63
C ASP A 125 1.75 -11.34 -11.62
N VAL A 126 2.81 -11.53 -12.41
CA VAL A 126 3.58 -12.80 -12.44
C VAL A 126 4.19 -13.10 -11.06
N ARG A 127 4.85 -12.11 -10.45
CA ARG A 127 5.50 -12.27 -9.15
C ARG A 127 4.48 -12.63 -8.07
N ARG A 128 3.32 -11.98 -8.03
CA ARG A 128 2.25 -12.30 -7.09
C ARG A 128 1.75 -13.73 -7.27
N ARG A 129 1.49 -14.15 -8.51
CA ARG A 129 0.96 -15.49 -8.80
C ARG A 129 1.94 -16.62 -8.55
N GLN A 130 3.23 -16.40 -8.83
CA GLN A 130 4.24 -17.46 -8.77
C GLN A 130 4.94 -17.53 -7.42
N LEU A 131 5.12 -16.38 -6.75
CA LEU A 131 5.96 -16.27 -5.56
C LEU A 131 5.22 -15.77 -4.31
N GLY A 132 3.95 -15.37 -4.42
CA GLY A 132 3.22 -14.75 -3.33
C GLY A 132 3.79 -13.38 -2.92
N ILE A 133 4.56 -12.73 -3.78
CA ILE A 133 5.23 -11.45 -3.47
C ILE A 133 4.46 -10.30 -4.09
N TYR A 134 4.09 -9.34 -3.24
CA TYR A 134 3.45 -8.07 -3.63
C TYR A 134 3.85 -6.97 -2.65
N TYR A 135 3.50 -5.73 -2.94
CA TYR A 135 3.90 -4.55 -2.18
C TYR A 135 2.70 -3.65 -1.91
N GLY A 136 2.91 -2.60 -1.12
CA GLY A 136 1.88 -1.66 -0.71
C GLY A 136 1.17 -0.94 -1.86
N ASP A 137 1.81 -0.79 -3.00
CA ASP A 137 1.24 -0.21 -4.22
C ASP A 137 0.08 -1.02 -4.82
N SER A 138 -0.04 -2.30 -4.45
CA SER A 138 -1.15 -3.19 -4.85
C SER A 138 -2.37 -3.15 -3.93
N ALA A 139 -2.49 -2.17 -3.05
CA ALA A 139 -3.57 -1.96 -2.10
C ALA A 139 -3.85 -3.21 -1.24
N ILE A 140 -3.11 -3.34 -0.15
CA ILE A 140 -3.18 -4.48 0.76
C ILE A 140 -4.40 -4.32 1.67
N PHE A 141 -5.28 -5.32 1.71
CA PHE A 141 -6.35 -5.39 2.70
C PHE A 141 -6.11 -6.57 3.66
N VAL A 142 -6.49 -6.37 4.92
CA VAL A 142 -6.27 -7.37 5.97
C VAL A 142 -7.36 -7.26 7.04
N ARG A 143 -7.79 -8.38 7.61
CA ARG A 143 -8.65 -8.36 8.80
C ARG A 143 -7.89 -7.73 9.97
N ARG A 144 -8.52 -6.83 10.71
CA ARG A 144 -7.91 -6.19 11.88
C ARG A 144 -7.27 -7.20 12.84
N ARG A 145 -8.01 -8.26 13.20
CA ARG A 145 -7.50 -9.30 14.09
C ARG A 145 -6.17 -9.92 13.63
N VAL A 146 -5.99 -10.04 12.31
CA VAL A 146 -4.77 -10.59 11.71
C VAL A 146 -3.66 -9.55 11.75
N PHE A 147 -3.97 -8.29 11.41
CA PHE A 147 -3.02 -7.18 11.51
C PHE A 147 -2.46 -7.04 12.93
N ASP A 148 -3.35 -7.05 13.93
CA ASP A 148 -3.00 -6.92 15.34
C ASP A 148 -2.16 -8.13 15.82
N ALA A 149 -2.55 -9.35 15.44
CA ALA A 149 -1.80 -10.58 15.76
C ALA A 149 -0.40 -10.61 15.14
N LEU A 150 -0.21 -9.98 13.98
CA LEU A 150 1.10 -9.81 13.34
C LEU A 150 1.93 -8.68 13.96
N GLY A 151 1.36 -7.84 14.82
CA GLY A 151 2.03 -6.69 15.41
C GLY A 151 2.23 -5.52 14.43
N GLY A 152 1.40 -5.42 13.40
CA GLY A 152 1.45 -4.35 12.40
C GLY A 152 2.68 -4.38 11.50
N TYR A 153 3.03 -3.21 10.94
CA TYR A 153 4.23 -3.02 10.12
C TYR A 153 5.48 -2.90 11.01
N SER A 154 6.55 -3.58 10.61
CA SER A 154 7.86 -3.44 11.27
C SER A 154 8.44 -2.04 11.05
N PRO A 155 9.19 -1.48 12.03
CA PRO A 155 9.80 -0.14 11.93
C PRO A 155 11.05 -0.15 11.03
N LEU A 156 10.83 -0.51 9.76
CA LEU A 156 11.89 -0.60 8.76
C LEU A 156 11.97 0.67 7.93
N PRO A 157 13.16 1.16 7.55
CA PRO A 157 13.31 2.35 6.72
C PRO A 157 12.87 2.13 5.27
N ILE A 158 12.90 0.87 4.80
CA ILE A 158 12.42 0.42 3.50
C ILE A 158 11.94 -1.02 3.61
N LEU A 159 11.13 -1.50 2.63
CA LEU A 159 10.62 -2.87 2.55
C LEU A 159 9.72 -3.28 3.73
N GLU A 160 9.15 -2.32 4.45
CA GLU A 160 8.19 -2.55 5.52
C GLU A 160 6.94 -3.29 5.02
N ASP A 161 6.51 -2.99 3.81
CA ASP A 161 5.40 -3.65 3.13
C ASP A 161 5.73 -5.09 2.72
N PHE A 162 6.93 -5.31 2.17
CA PHE A 162 7.40 -6.65 1.83
C PHE A 162 7.54 -7.55 3.09
N ASP A 163 8.11 -7.01 4.18
CA ASP A 163 8.19 -7.71 5.46
C ASP A 163 6.80 -8.09 5.98
N PHE A 164 5.86 -7.13 5.96
CA PHE A 164 4.48 -7.36 6.39
C PHE A 164 3.81 -8.44 5.53
N VAL A 165 3.91 -8.34 4.21
CA VAL A 165 3.36 -9.31 3.27
C VAL A 165 3.92 -10.71 3.53
N ARG A 166 5.23 -10.86 3.76
CA ARG A 166 5.82 -12.15 4.07
C ARG A 166 5.32 -12.76 5.37
N ARG A 167 5.08 -11.94 6.40
CA ARG A 167 4.47 -12.40 7.66
C ARG A 167 3.02 -12.79 7.45
N LEU A 168 2.27 -11.99 6.68
CA LEU A 168 0.87 -12.25 6.33
C LEU A 168 0.71 -13.58 5.57
N GLU A 169 1.46 -13.79 4.48
CA GLU A 169 1.41 -14.99 3.63
C GLU A 169 1.77 -16.28 4.38
N ARG A 170 2.58 -16.17 5.45
CA ARG A 170 2.96 -17.33 6.29
C ARG A 170 1.93 -17.65 7.36
N SER A 171 1.09 -16.70 7.71
CA SER A 171 0.22 -16.80 8.89
C SER A 171 -1.23 -17.10 8.52
N VAL A 172 -1.70 -16.70 7.34
CA VAL A 172 -3.09 -16.85 6.93
C VAL A 172 -3.19 -17.07 5.42
N HIS A 173 -4.35 -17.57 5.00
CA HIS A 173 -4.67 -17.62 3.56
C HIS A 173 -4.93 -16.20 3.04
N THR A 174 -4.36 -15.85 1.89
CA THR A 174 -4.53 -14.55 1.23
C THR A 174 -5.13 -14.70 -0.16
N VAL A 175 -5.89 -13.69 -0.58
CA VAL A 175 -6.54 -13.67 -1.90
C VAL A 175 -5.93 -12.59 -2.80
N TYR A 176 -5.72 -12.94 -4.05
CA TYR A 176 -5.34 -11.99 -5.10
C TYR A 176 -6.56 -11.63 -5.95
N ILE A 177 -7.09 -10.43 -5.78
CA ILE A 177 -8.24 -9.90 -6.54
C ILE A 177 -7.73 -9.40 -7.89
N ARG A 178 -8.21 -10.00 -9.00
CA ARG A 178 -7.75 -9.70 -10.36
C ARG A 178 -8.83 -9.11 -11.25
N ASP A 179 -10.09 -9.25 -10.90
CA ASP A 179 -11.26 -8.69 -11.60
C ASP A 179 -11.46 -7.19 -11.28
N VAL A 180 -10.85 -6.71 -10.21
CA VAL A 180 -10.74 -5.29 -9.85
C VAL A 180 -9.25 -4.92 -9.77
N SER A 181 -8.86 -3.76 -10.27
CA SER A 181 -7.48 -3.31 -10.24
C SER A 181 -7.31 -2.00 -9.49
N VAL A 182 -6.20 -1.86 -8.75
CA VAL A 182 -5.72 -0.59 -8.24
C VAL A 182 -4.90 0.10 -9.32
N SER A 183 -5.13 1.41 -9.54
CA SER A 183 -4.26 2.24 -10.37
C SER A 183 -3.29 2.99 -9.47
N ALA A 184 -1.99 2.95 -9.82
CA ALA A 184 -0.94 3.71 -9.15
C ALA A 184 -0.16 4.57 -10.15
N SER A 185 0.43 5.66 -9.67
CA SER A 185 1.20 6.57 -10.51
C SER A 185 2.46 5.91 -11.06
N SER A 186 2.71 6.09 -12.38
CA SER A 186 3.94 5.65 -13.04
C SER A 186 5.13 6.60 -12.85
N ARG A 187 4.96 7.72 -12.11
CA ARG A 187 5.94 8.81 -11.97
C ARG A 187 7.35 8.33 -11.54
N ARG A 188 7.43 7.31 -10.67
CA ARG A 188 8.70 6.80 -10.13
C ARG A 188 9.63 6.21 -11.18
N PHE A 189 9.12 5.66 -12.26
CA PHE A 189 9.91 5.05 -13.30
C PHE A 189 9.73 5.71 -14.68
N ALA A 190 8.98 6.81 -14.77
CA ALA A 190 8.67 7.49 -16.02
C ALA A 190 9.93 7.89 -16.80
N HIS A 191 10.98 8.35 -16.12
CA HIS A 191 12.22 8.83 -16.73
C HIS A 191 13.36 7.81 -16.76
N THR A 192 13.36 6.83 -15.85
CA THR A 192 14.47 5.86 -15.70
C THR A 192 13.99 4.43 -15.45
N PRO A 193 13.15 3.86 -16.33
CA PRO A 193 12.48 2.58 -16.05
C PRO A 193 13.44 1.41 -15.83
N VAL A 194 14.48 1.29 -16.68
CA VAL A 194 15.47 0.19 -16.56
C VAL A 194 16.28 0.31 -15.26
N ARG A 195 16.74 1.53 -14.94
CA ARG A 195 17.48 1.79 -13.69
C ARG A 195 16.61 1.44 -12.46
N THR A 196 15.34 1.84 -12.49
CA THR A 196 14.39 1.55 -11.41
C THR A 196 14.18 0.05 -11.25
N LEU A 197 13.98 -0.68 -12.36
CA LEU A 197 13.82 -2.13 -12.34
C LEU A 197 15.05 -2.84 -11.76
N CYS A 198 16.26 -2.46 -12.22
CA CYS A 198 17.51 -3.00 -11.70
C CYS A 198 17.68 -2.69 -10.20
N ALA A 199 17.43 -1.45 -9.77
CA ALA A 199 17.53 -1.06 -8.38
C ALA A 199 16.57 -1.87 -7.49
N TRP A 200 15.31 -2.04 -7.89
CA TRP A 200 14.35 -2.86 -7.16
C TRP A 200 14.77 -4.33 -7.10
N GLY A 201 15.25 -4.88 -8.21
CA GLY A 201 15.77 -6.27 -8.25
C GLY A 201 16.97 -6.49 -7.33
N ILE A 202 17.92 -5.54 -7.33
CA ILE A 202 19.11 -5.59 -6.46
C ILE A 202 18.71 -5.48 -4.98
N VAL A 203 17.90 -4.49 -4.61
CA VAL A 203 17.44 -4.30 -3.22
C VAL A 203 16.69 -5.53 -2.73
N GLN A 204 15.76 -6.06 -3.54
CA GLN A 204 15.02 -7.28 -3.23
C GLN A 204 15.95 -8.50 -3.10
N GLY A 205 16.88 -8.67 -4.00
CA GLY A 205 17.87 -9.78 -3.97
C GLY A 205 18.75 -9.73 -2.73
N LEU A 206 19.33 -8.56 -2.45
CA LEU A 206 20.19 -8.36 -1.27
C LEU A 206 19.40 -8.57 0.04
N TYR A 207 18.16 -8.07 0.12
CA TYR A 207 17.31 -8.34 1.29
C TYR A 207 17.05 -9.85 1.47
N SER A 208 16.76 -10.55 0.38
CA SER A 208 16.53 -12.01 0.41
C SER A 208 17.77 -12.81 0.83
N LEU A 209 18.96 -12.25 0.61
CA LEU A 209 20.24 -12.79 1.09
C LEU A 209 20.60 -12.39 2.52
N GLY A 210 19.71 -11.67 3.21
CA GLY A 210 19.86 -11.29 4.62
C GLY A 210 20.56 -9.95 4.84
N VAL A 211 20.78 -9.13 3.81
CA VAL A 211 21.28 -7.76 4.00
C VAL A 211 20.23 -6.92 4.73
N PRO A 212 20.59 -6.28 5.85
CA PRO A 212 19.60 -5.60 6.68
C PRO A 212 19.05 -4.34 6.00
N PRO A 213 17.74 -4.02 6.18
CA PRO A 213 17.05 -2.90 5.52
C PRO A 213 17.70 -1.53 5.73
N TRP A 214 18.30 -1.28 6.89
CA TRP A 214 19.01 -0.02 7.17
C TRP A 214 20.26 0.19 6.30
N ALA A 215 20.94 -0.89 5.88
CA ALA A 215 22.06 -0.82 4.94
C ALA A 215 21.54 -0.58 3.51
N LEU A 216 20.44 -1.25 3.14
CA LEU A 216 19.80 -1.10 1.83
C LEU A 216 19.21 0.31 1.63
N ALA A 217 18.69 0.93 2.69
CA ALA A 217 18.15 2.29 2.63
C ALA A 217 19.21 3.33 2.19
N LYS A 218 20.49 3.08 2.48
CA LYS A 218 21.58 3.94 2.02
C LYS A 218 21.84 3.81 0.51
N LEU A 219 21.55 2.65 -0.06
CA LEU A 219 21.68 2.39 -1.50
C LEU A 219 20.46 2.89 -2.30
N TYR A 220 19.34 3.15 -1.62
CA TYR A 220 18.09 3.57 -2.22
C TYR A 220 17.51 4.81 -1.51
N PRO A 221 18.17 6.00 -1.66
CA PRO A 221 17.79 7.22 -0.93
C PRO A 221 16.41 7.79 -1.31
N ASP A 222 15.85 7.40 -2.46
CA ASP A 222 14.56 7.89 -2.96
C ASP A 222 13.35 7.01 -2.54
N ALA A 223 13.52 6.17 -1.53
CA ALA A 223 12.43 5.37 -0.94
C ALA A 223 11.48 6.25 -0.09
N ARG A 224 10.92 7.32 -0.69
CA ARG A 224 9.94 8.23 -0.10
C ARG A 224 8.57 7.91 -0.65
#